data_af0b6930bc0cc278499bdb431e924b75
#
_entry.id   af0b6930bc0cc278499bdb431e924b75
#
_cell.length_a   1.000
_cell.length_b   1.000
_cell.length_c   1.000
_cell.angle_alpha   90.00
_cell.angle_beta   90.00
_cell.angle_gamma   90.00
#
_symmetry.space_group_name_H-M   'P 1'
#
loop_
_entity.id
_entity.type
_entity.pdbx_description
1 polymer ?
#
loop_
_entity_poly.entity_id
_entity_poly.type
_entity_poly.pdbx_seq_one_letter_code
_entity_poly.pdbx_strand_id
1 'polypeptide(L)'
;PRTAAAFLGMPETWGMSDPLVISALENGEPKLMAGQAEALLDKLDRLLRLRRLPAADKHLALMFWNHPEGEKNVAASHLNVPASLARLGEALRAAGYRVATSDESALIDTAQRLLG
;
A
#
# COMPACT_ATOMS: atom_id res chain seq x y z
N PRO A 1 -27.56 -1.82 5.24
CA PRO A 1 -26.62 -1.51 4.14
C PRO A 1 -26.33 -0.01 3.98
N ARG A 2 -27.34 0.89 4.12
CA ARG A 2 -27.14 2.35 3.98
C ARG A 2 -26.30 2.95 5.10
N THR A 3 -26.38 2.40 6.30
CA THR A 3 -25.65 2.84 7.47
C THR A 3 -24.15 2.53 7.35
N ALA A 4 -23.80 1.35 6.82
CA ALA A 4 -22.39 0.97 6.62
C ALA A 4 -21.66 1.91 5.65
N ALA A 5 -22.30 2.33 4.56
CA ALA A 5 -21.71 3.28 3.61
C ALA A 5 -21.42 4.65 4.27
N ALA A 6 -22.30 5.15 5.14
CA ALA A 6 -22.08 6.39 5.87
C ALA A 6 -20.92 6.27 6.89
N PHE A 7 -20.83 5.14 7.59
CA PHE A 7 -19.74 4.92 8.56
C PHE A 7 -18.38 4.63 7.92
N LEU A 8 -18.33 4.17 6.68
CA LEU A 8 -17.09 3.90 5.96
C LEU A 8 -16.67 5.08 5.07
N GLY A 9 -17.60 5.68 4.34
CA GLY A 9 -17.28 6.71 3.36
C GLY A 9 -17.09 8.12 3.95
N MET A 10 -17.94 8.52 4.91
CA MET A 10 -17.82 9.86 5.50
C MET A 10 -16.55 10.08 6.32
N PRO A 11 -16.06 9.13 7.15
CA PRO A 11 -14.81 9.29 7.86
C PRO A 11 -13.61 9.49 6.96
N GLU A 12 -13.58 8.85 5.80
CA GLU A 12 -12.51 9.02 4.80
C GLU A 12 -12.40 10.47 4.31
N THR A 13 -13.52 11.16 4.11
CA THR A 13 -13.52 12.58 3.72
C THR A 13 -12.96 13.49 4.80
N TRP A 14 -12.92 13.04 6.05
CA TRP A 14 -12.37 13.75 7.21
C TRP A 14 -10.93 13.32 7.54
N GLY A 15 -10.30 12.53 6.67
CA GLY A 15 -8.94 12.03 6.85
C GLY A 15 -8.82 10.87 7.83
N MET A 16 -9.95 10.26 8.22
CA MET A 16 -9.95 9.01 9.00
C MET A 16 -9.97 7.83 8.04
N SER A 17 -8.88 7.08 8.01
CA SER A 17 -8.76 5.87 7.20
C SER A 17 -9.04 4.62 8.05
N ASP A 18 -9.58 3.60 7.40
CA ASP A 18 -9.55 2.23 7.93
C ASP A 18 -10.43 2.02 9.18
N PRO A 19 -11.72 2.42 9.16
CA PRO A 19 -12.60 2.22 10.31
C PRO A 19 -12.81 0.72 10.58
N LEU A 20 -12.73 0.33 11.85
CA LEU A 20 -12.99 -1.02 12.32
C LEU A 20 -14.21 -1.05 13.24
N VAL A 21 -15.11 -1.98 12.99
CA VAL A 21 -16.25 -2.23 13.88
C VAL A 21 -15.78 -3.19 14.96
N ILE A 22 -15.63 -2.70 16.19
CA ILE A 22 -15.14 -3.49 17.34
C ILE A 22 -16.25 -3.93 18.30
N SER A 23 -17.47 -3.41 18.13
CA SER A 23 -18.60 -3.79 18.97
C SER A 23 -19.88 -3.94 18.14
N ALA A 24 -20.78 -4.78 18.59
CA ALA A 24 -22.13 -4.95 18.05
C ALA A 24 -23.15 -4.98 19.19
N LEU A 25 -24.41 -4.69 18.88
CA LEU A 25 -25.50 -4.84 19.83
C LEU A 25 -25.91 -6.32 19.94
N GLU A 26 -25.88 -6.86 21.14
CA GLU A 26 -26.43 -8.16 21.46
C GLU A 26 -27.51 -7.97 22.53
N ASN A 27 -28.75 -8.31 22.23
CA ASN A 27 -29.93 -8.06 23.10
C ASN A 27 -30.10 -6.60 23.53
N GLY A 28 -29.71 -5.65 22.66
CA GLY A 28 -29.81 -4.22 22.93
C GLY A 28 -28.62 -3.61 23.69
N GLU A 29 -27.67 -4.43 24.15
CA GLU A 29 -26.46 -3.99 24.85
C GLU A 29 -25.22 -4.05 23.94
N PRO A 30 -24.32 -3.05 23.98
CA PRO A 30 -23.08 -3.09 23.26
C PRO A 30 -22.17 -4.22 23.75
N LYS A 31 -21.80 -5.13 22.86
CA LYS A 31 -20.88 -6.22 23.16
C LYS A 31 -19.63 -6.14 22.30
N LEU A 32 -18.47 -6.27 22.95
CA LEU A 32 -17.20 -6.28 22.27
C LEU A 32 -17.06 -7.53 21.40
N MET A 33 -16.66 -7.33 20.17
CA MET A 33 -16.26 -8.39 19.24
C MET A 33 -14.77 -8.70 19.47
N ALA A 34 -14.46 -9.69 20.31
CA ALA A 34 -13.09 -9.97 20.74
C ALA A 34 -12.09 -10.10 19.58
N GLY A 35 -12.42 -10.89 18.54
CA GLY A 35 -11.55 -11.04 17.38
C GLY A 35 -11.30 -9.74 16.61
N GLN A 36 -12.26 -8.82 16.57
CA GLN A 36 -12.08 -7.49 15.95
C GLN A 36 -11.24 -6.55 16.81
N ALA A 37 -11.37 -6.65 18.12
CA ALA A 37 -10.54 -5.90 19.05
C ALA A 37 -9.07 -6.36 18.99
N GLU A 38 -8.82 -7.65 18.93
CA GLU A 38 -7.49 -8.23 18.73
C GLU A 38 -6.88 -7.79 17.39
N ALA A 39 -7.64 -7.87 16.31
CA ALA A 39 -7.19 -7.39 15.00
C ALA A 39 -6.85 -5.90 15.00
N LEU A 40 -7.59 -5.07 15.74
CA LEU A 40 -7.28 -3.66 15.92
C LEU A 40 -5.94 -3.47 16.67
N LEU A 41 -5.72 -4.21 17.76
CA LEU A 41 -4.47 -4.13 18.52
C LEU A 41 -3.26 -4.56 17.69
N ASP A 42 -3.37 -5.66 16.96
CA ASP A 42 -2.35 -6.13 16.03
C ASP A 42 -2.03 -5.09 14.95
N LYS A 43 -3.05 -4.47 14.40
CA LYS A 43 -2.89 -3.41 13.41
C LYS A 43 -2.16 -2.20 13.98
N LEU A 44 -2.55 -1.75 15.17
CA LEU A 44 -1.88 -0.64 15.88
C LEU A 44 -0.40 -0.97 16.16
N ASP A 45 -0.08 -2.17 16.62
CA ASP A 45 1.30 -2.59 16.85
C ASP A 45 2.12 -2.53 15.54
N ARG A 46 1.58 -3.08 14.44
CA ARG A 46 2.24 -3.03 13.12
C ARG A 46 2.47 -1.60 12.63
N LEU A 47 1.50 -0.71 12.80
CA LEU A 47 1.63 0.69 12.42
C LEU A 47 2.69 1.41 13.27
N LEU A 48 2.72 1.16 14.58
CA LEU A 48 3.72 1.70 15.48
C LEU A 48 5.13 1.19 15.15
N ARG A 49 5.26 -0.11 14.84
CA ARG A 49 6.53 -0.71 14.38
C ARG A 49 7.00 -0.05 13.08
N LEU A 50 6.10 0.05 12.08
CA LEU A 50 6.43 0.69 10.80
C LEU A 50 6.92 2.14 10.99
N ARG A 51 6.30 2.88 11.90
CA ARG A 51 6.69 4.26 12.22
C ARG A 51 8.06 4.36 12.89
N ARG A 52 8.41 3.38 13.72
CA ARG A 52 9.67 3.35 14.50
C ARG A 52 10.84 2.74 13.74
N LEU A 53 10.57 1.89 12.75
CA LEU A 53 11.62 1.27 11.95
C LEU A 53 12.43 2.32 11.19
N PRO A 54 13.76 2.24 11.22
CA PRO A 54 14.62 3.01 10.31
C PRO A 54 14.26 2.74 8.85
N ALA A 55 14.49 3.70 7.97
CA ALA A 55 14.21 3.55 6.54
C ALA A 55 14.92 2.30 5.95
N ALA A 56 16.16 2.05 6.39
CA ALA A 56 16.94 0.90 5.94
C ALA A 56 16.34 -0.47 6.26
N ASP A 57 15.48 -0.56 7.27
CA ASP A 57 14.88 -1.82 7.74
C ASP A 57 13.43 -1.99 7.26
N LYS A 58 12.92 -1.03 6.49
CA LYS A 58 11.59 -1.12 5.90
C LYS A 58 11.61 -1.92 4.62
N HIS A 59 10.64 -2.81 4.46
CA HIS A 59 10.37 -3.53 3.23
C HIS A 59 9.27 -2.82 2.46
N LEU A 60 9.54 -2.51 1.20
CA LEU A 60 8.60 -1.83 0.31
C LEU A 60 8.17 -2.79 -0.79
N ALA A 61 6.87 -2.81 -1.09
CA ALA A 61 6.33 -3.44 -2.29
C ALA A 61 5.72 -2.35 -3.16
N LEU A 62 6.17 -2.27 -4.40
CA LEU A 62 5.64 -1.34 -5.38
C LEU A 62 4.86 -2.13 -6.42
N MET A 63 3.57 -1.84 -6.53
CA MET A 63 2.70 -2.42 -7.54
C MET A 63 2.37 -1.36 -8.58
N PHE A 64 2.40 -1.75 -9.84
CA PHE A 64 1.98 -0.90 -10.94
C PHE A 64 1.13 -1.72 -11.91
N TRP A 65 0.29 -1.04 -12.66
CA TRP A 65 -0.59 -1.63 -13.63
C TRP A 65 0.00 -1.43 -15.04
N ASN A 66 0.16 -2.53 -15.79
CA ASN A 66 0.58 -2.43 -17.18
C ASN A 66 -0.67 -2.27 -18.07
N HIS A 67 -0.90 -1.07 -18.57
CA HIS A 67 -2.06 -0.76 -19.40
C HIS A 67 -1.68 0.31 -20.47
N PRO A 68 -2.05 0.13 -21.73
CA PRO A 68 -2.85 -0.98 -22.30
C PRO A 68 -2.07 -2.29 -22.43
N GLU A 69 -2.80 -3.41 -22.47
CA GLU A 69 -2.24 -4.74 -22.72
C GLU A 69 -1.55 -4.82 -24.08
N GLY A 70 -0.45 -5.56 -24.16
CA GLY A 70 0.26 -5.83 -25.41
C GLY A 70 1.35 -4.82 -25.77
N GLU A 71 1.56 -3.78 -24.97
CA GLU A 71 2.73 -2.92 -25.14
C GLU A 71 4.01 -3.66 -24.72
N LYS A 72 5.05 -3.56 -25.57
CA LYS A 72 6.36 -4.18 -25.31
C LYS A 72 7.08 -3.57 -24.10
N ASN A 73 6.70 -2.36 -23.70
CA ASN A 73 7.24 -1.65 -22.56
C ASN A 73 6.17 -1.52 -21.49
N VAL A 74 6.60 -1.68 -20.23
CA VAL A 74 5.72 -1.48 -19.08
C VAL A 74 5.35 0.00 -18.99
N ALA A 75 4.06 0.29 -19.15
CA ALA A 75 3.52 1.64 -19.08
C ALA A 75 2.22 1.66 -18.28
N ALA A 76 1.91 2.78 -17.66
CA ALA A 76 0.63 3.04 -17.01
C ALA A 76 0.05 4.34 -17.59
N SER A 77 -0.90 4.21 -18.49
CA SER A 77 -1.40 5.34 -19.30
C SER A 77 -0.23 6.05 -20.00
N HIS A 78 0.01 7.31 -19.73
CA HIS A 78 1.12 8.06 -20.32
C HIS A 78 2.39 8.10 -19.44
N LEU A 79 2.42 7.32 -18.34
CA LEU A 79 3.56 7.26 -17.44
C LEU A 79 4.61 6.27 -17.97
N ASN A 80 5.84 6.74 -18.14
CA ASN A 80 6.99 5.86 -18.33
C ASN A 80 7.34 5.20 -16.99
N VAL A 81 6.87 3.96 -16.80
CA VAL A 81 7.05 3.21 -15.56
C VAL A 81 8.53 2.91 -15.28
N PRO A 82 9.34 2.40 -16.24
CA PRO A 82 10.76 2.14 -15.99
C PRO A 82 11.54 3.38 -15.54
N ALA A 83 11.37 4.52 -16.23
CA ALA A 83 12.01 5.76 -15.85
C ALA A 83 11.55 6.26 -14.47
N SER A 84 10.27 6.09 -14.16
CA SER A 84 9.71 6.46 -12.85
C SER A 84 10.27 5.58 -11.73
N LEU A 85 10.43 4.27 -11.98
CA LEU A 85 11.02 3.32 -11.03
C LEU A 85 12.50 3.63 -10.77
N ALA A 86 13.28 3.95 -11.82
CA ALA A 86 14.68 4.33 -11.69
C ALA A 86 14.82 5.56 -10.76
N ARG A 87 14.05 6.62 -11.03
CA ARG A 87 14.04 7.84 -10.20
C ARG A 87 13.56 7.58 -8.77
N LEU A 88 12.52 6.76 -8.61
CA LEU A 88 12.03 6.38 -7.29
C LEU A 88 13.08 5.61 -6.49
N GLY A 89 13.80 4.68 -7.14
CA GLY A 89 14.89 3.94 -6.52
C GLY A 89 16.00 4.85 -6.00
N GLU A 90 16.40 5.85 -6.79
CA GLU A 90 17.39 6.87 -6.37
C GLU A 90 16.87 7.70 -5.19
N ALA A 91 15.62 8.16 -5.25
CA ALA A 91 15.02 8.96 -4.18
C ALA A 91 14.89 8.16 -2.87
N LEU A 92 14.48 6.89 -2.95
CA LEU A 92 14.40 6.01 -1.79
C LEU A 92 15.79 5.75 -1.18
N ARG A 93 16.81 5.55 -2.00
CA ARG A 93 18.19 5.38 -1.52
C ARG A 93 18.69 6.64 -0.84
N ALA A 94 18.43 7.82 -1.41
CA ALA A 94 18.76 9.10 -0.80
C ALA A 94 18.04 9.32 0.54
N ALA A 95 16.82 8.77 0.69
CA ALA A 95 16.04 8.77 1.93
C ALA A 95 16.47 7.68 2.94
N GLY A 96 17.55 6.93 2.66
CA GLY A 96 18.12 5.94 3.57
C GLY A 96 17.53 4.53 3.48
N TYR A 97 16.71 4.23 2.47
CA TYR A 97 16.22 2.88 2.24
C TYR A 97 17.28 2.01 1.58
N ARG A 98 17.30 0.72 1.89
CA ARG A 98 18.14 -0.27 1.22
C ARG A 98 17.47 -0.73 -0.08
N VAL A 99 17.73 -0.02 -1.15
CA VAL A 99 17.18 -0.30 -2.48
C VAL A 99 18.31 -0.46 -3.48
N ALA A 100 18.28 -1.54 -4.25
CA ALA A 100 19.14 -1.66 -5.43
C ALA A 100 18.64 -0.65 -6.48
N THR A 101 19.57 0.13 -7.02
CA THR A 101 19.24 1.04 -8.13
C THR A 101 19.52 0.33 -9.44
N SER A 102 18.59 0.47 -10.37
CA SER A 102 18.73 0.04 -11.75
C SER A 102 18.43 1.23 -12.66
N ASP A 103 19.10 1.32 -13.77
CA ASP A 103 18.75 2.29 -14.79
C ASP A 103 17.50 1.86 -15.57
N GLU A 104 16.97 2.76 -16.37
CA GLU A 104 15.77 2.53 -17.15
C GLU A 104 15.90 1.32 -18.10
N SER A 105 17.06 1.15 -18.75
CA SER A 105 17.30 0.06 -19.70
C SER A 105 17.29 -1.30 -19.03
N ALA A 106 17.95 -1.44 -17.88
CA ALA A 106 17.95 -2.68 -17.10
C ALA A 106 16.56 -3.05 -16.57
N LEU A 107 15.73 -2.06 -16.25
CA LEU A 107 14.34 -2.29 -15.84
C LEU A 107 13.48 -2.74 -17.01
N ILE A 108 13.65 -2.17 -18.19
CA ILE A 108 12.97 -2.60 -19.42
C ILE A 108 13.34 -4.05 -19.75
N ASP A 109 14.63 -4.38 -19.79
CA ASP A 109 15.11 -5.73 -20.08
C ASP A 109 14.56 -6.75 -19.06
N THR A 110 14.48 -6.37 -17.80
CA THR A 110 13.88 -7.22 -16.77
C THR A 110 12.40 -7.41 -16.98
N ALA A 111 11.65 -6.35 -17.27
CA ALA A 111 10.23 -6.43 -17.54
C ALA A 111 9.94 -7.30 -18.76
N GLN A 112 10.69 -7.16 -19.85
CA GLN A 112 10.54 -7.98 -21.06
C GLN A 112 10.78 -9.46 -20.80
N ARG A 113 11.76 -9.80 -19.95
CA ARG A 113 12.01 -11.19 -19.55
C ARG A 113 10.92 -11.81 -18.68
N LEU A 114 10.19 -10.99 -17.93
CA LEU A 114 9.11 -11.45 -17.04
C LEU A 114 7.77 -11.56 -17.76
N LEU A 115 7.58 -10.78 -18.83
CA LEU A 115 6.32 -10.72 -19.58
C LEU A 115 6.34 -11.60 -20.86
N GLY A 116 7.50 -12.05 -21.29
CA GLY A 116 7.67 -12.97 -22.47
C GLY A 116 7.75 -14.39 -22.04
#